data_82bb73ccef721f4597efe734616ce3f0
#
_entry.id   82bb73ccef721f4597efe734616ce3f0
#
_cell.length_a   1.000
_cell.length_b   1.000
_cell.length_c   1.000
_cell.angle_alpha   90.00
_cell.angle_beta   90.00
_cell.angle_gamma   90.00
#
_symmetry.space_group_name_H-M   'P 1'
#
loop_
_entity.id
_entity.type
_entity.pdbx_description
1 polymer ?
#
loop_
_entity_poly.entity_id
_entity_poly.type
_entity_poly.pdbx_seq_one_letter_code
_entity_poly.pdbx_strand_id
1 'polypeptide(L)'
;MIYLCGGTTAYLLRRIHESGFREELESFIAHDGIVIGVSAGSIIFASNHSDNLGILPCKLDVHCDDAVCSKPGRYPKEVGQHIKLSNRQTILMEEKAFVIIE
;
A
#
# COMPACT_ATOMS: atom_id res chain seq x y z
N MET A 1 5.41 -6.62 -12.62
CA MET A 1 4.60 -5.67 -11.83
C MET A 1 3.34 -6.35 -11.31
N ILE A 2 3.05 -6.14 -10.06
CA ILE A 2 1.85 -6.69 -9.44
C ILE A 2 0.89 -5.55 -9.13
N TYR A 3 -0.38 -5.72 -9.49
CA TYR A 3 -1.44 -4.75 -9.26
C TYR A 3 -2.47 -5.33 -8.32
N LEU A 4 -2.67 -4.69 -7.16
CA LEU A 4 -3.62 -5.13 -6.15
C LEU A 4 -4.71 -4.08 -5.99
N CYS A 5 -5.96 -4.49 -6.11
CA CYS A 5 -7.09 -3.57 -6.04
C CYS A 5 -8.23 -4.16 -5.22
N GLY A 6 -9.14 -3.27 -4.87
CA GLY A 6 -10.50 -3.50 -4.41
C GLY A 6 -10.80 -4.54 -3.34
N GLY A 7 -12.00 -4.46 -2.81
CA GLY A 7 -12.52 -5.40 -1.87
C GLY A 7 -12.33 -5.01 -0.41
N THR A 8 -12.58 -5.95 0.50
CA THR A 8 -12.42 -5.74 1.93
C THR A 8 -10.97 -6.00 2.32
N THR A 9 -10.33 -5.05 3.00
CA THR A 9 -8.93 -5.16 3.41
C THR A 9 -8.68 -6.40 4.28
N ALA A 10 -9.52 -6.66 5.26
CA ALA A 10 -9.36 -7.82 6.14
C ALA A 10 -9.46 -9.14 5.38
N TYR A 11 -10.37 -9.24 4.43
CA TYR A 11 -10.52 -10.43 3.60
C TYR A 11 -9.29 -10.64 2.71
N LEU A 12 -8.82 -9.57 2.08
CA LEU A 12 -7.65 -9.63 1.21
C LEU A 12 -6.40 -10.06 2.00
N LEU A 13 -6.18 -9.50 3.17
CA LEU A 13 -5.06 -9.89 4.04
C LEU A 13 -5.15 -11.36 4.44
N ARG A 14 -6.33 -11.82 4.83
CA ARG A 14 -6.52 -13.21 5.19
C ARG A 14 -6.18 -14.15 4.04
N ARG A 15 -6.64 -13.83 2.82
CA ARG A 15 -6.34 -14.65 1.64
C ARG A 15 -4.86 -14.65 1.29
N ILE A 16 -4.19 -13.53 1.45
CA ILE A 16 -2.76 -13.43 1.20
C ILE A 16 -1.99 -14.31 2.18
N HIS A 17 -2.34 -14.28 3.47
CA HIS A 17 -1.69 -15.09 4.49
C HIS A 17 -1.98 -16.59 4.30
N GLU A 18 -3.23 -16.95 4.05
CA GLU A 18 -3.63 -18.36 3.86
C GLU A 18 -3.01 -18.99 2.62
N SER A 19 -2.84 -18.23 1.55
CA SER A 19 -2.30 -18.74 0.29
C SER A 19 -0.78 -18.81 0.23
N GLY A 20 -0.09 -18.18 1.20
CA GLY A 20 1.37 -18.06 1.18
C GLY A 20 1.88 -16.98 0.24
N PHE A 21 0.99 -16.18 -0.34
CA PHE A 21 1.38 -15.14 -1.30
C PHE A 21 2.24 -14.04 -0.69
N ARG A 22 2.17 -13.86 0.63
CA ARG A 22 2.98 -12.86 1.33
C ARG A 22 4.48 -13.02 1.03
N GLU A 23 4.99 -14.23 1.11
CA GLU A 23 6.41 -14.52 0.88
C GLU A 23 6.80 -14.22 -0.57
N GLU A 24 5.94 -14.60 -1.51
CA GLU A 24 6.15 -14.31 -2.93
C GLU A 24 6.17 -12.79 -3.19
N LEU A 25 5.28 -12.07 -2.55
CA LEU A 25 5.19 -10.61 -2.69
C LEU A 25 6.43 -9.92 -2.11
N GLU A 26 6.88 -10.34 -0.94
CA GLU A 26 8.08 -9.81 -0.30
C GLU A 26 9.33 -10.09 -1.16
N SER A 27 9.45 -11.29 -1.69
CA SER A 27 10.53 -11.65 -2.58
C SER A 27 10.52 -10.82 -3.86
N PHE A 28 9.34 -10.62 -4.45
CA PHE A 28 9.19 -9.81 -5.64
C PHE A 28 9.67 -8.37 -5.43
N ILE A 29 9.30 -7.76 -4.30
CA ILE A 29 9.72 -6.40 -3.95
C ILE A 29 11.22 -6.35 -3.67
N ALA A 30 11.77 -7.35 -2.99
CA ALA A 30 13.20 -7.41 -2.68
C ALA A 30 14.06 -7.54 -3.93
N HIS A 31 13.50 -8.03 -5.04
CA HIS A 31 14.18 -8.13 -6.34
C HIS A 31 13.79 -7.00 -7.29
N ASP A 32 13.53 -5.80 -6.74
CA ASP A 32 13.18 -4.60 -7.48
C ASP A 32 11.85 -4.67 -8.23
N GLY A 33 10.97 -5.57 -7.81
CA GLY A 33 9.62 -5.65 -8.34
C GLY A 33 8.78 -4.45 -7.92
N ILE A 34 7.85 -4.05 -8.78
CA ILE A 34 6.96 -2.92 -8.52
C ILE A 34 5.57 -3.44 -8.16
N VAL A 35 5.03 -2.95 -7.05
CA VAL A 35 3.67 -3.28 -6.60
C VAL A 35 2.85 -2.00 -6.54
N ILE A 36 1.67 -2.04 -7.15
CA ILE A 36 0.72 -0.94 -7.15
C ILE A 36 -0.49 -1.36 -6.32
N GLY A 37 -0.78 -0.59 -5.27
CA GLY A 37 -1.97 -0.79 -4.46
C GLY A 37 -3.00 0.30 -4.72
N VAL A 38 -4.28 -0.09 -4.84
CA VAL A 38 -5.39 0.82 -5.04
C VAL A 38 -6.49 0.48 -4.03
N SER A 39 -6.98 1.50 -3.28
CA SER A 39 -8.03 1.32 -2.28
C SER A 39 -7.62 0.25 -1.24
N ALA A 40 -8.42 -0.78 -1.01
CA ALA A 40 -8.08 -1.85 -0.07
C ALA A 40 -6.75 -2.53 -0.41
N GLY A 41 -6.39 -2.61 -1.67
CA GLY A 41 -5.10 -3.13 -2.12
C GLY A 41 -3.91 -2.28 -1.70
N SER A 42 -4.14 -1.01 -1.31
CA SER A 42 -3.11 -0.13 -0.74
C SER A 42 -2.96 -0.36 0.76
N ILE A 43 -4.08 -0.48 1.46
CA ILE A 43 -4.12 -0.52 2.93
C ILE A 43 -3.43 -1.76 3.49
N ILE A 44 -3.43 -2.87 2.77
CA ILE A 44 -2.78 -4.11 3.21
C ILE A 44 -1.29 -3.94 3.50
N PHE A 45 -0.64 -2.96 2.90
CA PHE A 45 0.79 -2.71 3.10
C PHE A 45 1.08 -1.81 4.29
N ALA A 46 0.06 -1.12 4.80
CA ALA A 46 0.20 -0.09 5.82
C ALA A 46 -0.08 -0.63 7.23
N SER A 47 0.22 0.16 8.23
CA SER A 47 0.10 -0.24 9.64
C SER A 47 -1.32 -0.15 10.20
N ASN A 48 -2.34 0.07 9.37
CA ASN A 48 -3.75 0.18 9.80
C ASN A 48 -4.27 -1.10 10.45
N HIS A 49 -3.83 -2.26 9.96
CA HIS A 49 -4.24 -3.56 10.48
C HIS A 49 -3.06 -4.27 11.14
N SER A 50 -3.31 -5.03 12.18
CA SER A 50 -2.27 -5.76 12.92
C SER A 50 -1.61 -6.87 12.09
N ASP A 51 -2.34 -7.43 11.14
CA ASP A 51 -1.87 -8.50 10.25
C ASP A 51 -1.38 -7.98 8.90
N ASN A 52 -1.04 -6.70 8.81
CA ASN A 52 -0.55 -6.06 7.59
C ASN A 52 0.75 -6.69 7.07
N LEU A 53 1.10 -6.33 5.84
CA LEU A 53 2.29 -6.89 5.19
C LEU A 53 3.60 -6.19 5.60
N GLY A 54 3.53 -5.12 6.39
CA GLY A 54 4.71 -4.48 6.96
C GLY A 54 5.62 -3.75 5.98
N ILE A 55 5.12 -3.45 4.78
CA ILE A 55 5.94 -2.82 3.74
C ILE A 55 5.96 -1.31 3.89
N LEU A 56 4.86 -0.73 4.36
CA LEU A 56 4.73 0.70 4.59
C LEU A 56 4.58 0.92 6.10
N PRO A 57 5.57 1.54 6.77
CA PRO A 57 5.57 1.64 8.24
C PRO A 57 4.70 2.77 8.78
N CYS A 58 3.62 3.09 8.13
CA CYS A 58 2.73 4.20 8.48
C CYS A 58 1.29 3.86 8.14
N LYS A 59 0.37 4.71 8.57
CA LYS A 59 -1.05 4.55 8.27
C LYS A 59 -1.40 5.10 6.90
N LEU A 60 -2.39 4.49 6.27
CA LEU A 60 -2.87 4.87 4.96
C LEU A 60 -4.40 4.91 4.96
N ASP A 61 -4.96 6.06 4.64
CA ASP A 61 -6.40 6.21 4.42
C ASP A 61 -6.67 6.37 2.93
N VAL A 62 -7.77 5.80 2.47
CA VAL A 62 -8.21 5.90 1.09
C VAL A 62 -9.58 6.59 1.02
N HIS A 63 -10.00 6.96 -0.18
CA HIS A 63 -11.26 7.69 -0.41
C HIS A 63 -11.32 9.03 0.32
N CYS A 64 -10.18 9.69 0.48
CA CYS A 64 -10.10 11.00 1.12
C CYS A 64 -10.49 12.10 0.14
N ASP A 65 -10.96 13.24 0.69
CA ASP A 65 -11.25 14.42 -0.11
C ASP A 65 -9.98 14.97 -0.77
N ASP A 66 -10.12 15.51 -1.97
CA ASP A 66 -9.00 16.14 -2.69
C ASP A 66 -8.35 17.27 -1.88
N ALA A 67 -9.14 17.94 -1.02
CA ALA A 67 -8.63 19.04 -0.20
C ALA A 67 -7.67 18.59 0.91
N VAL A 68 -7.74 17.33 1.34
CA VAL A 68 -6.93 16.80 2.46
C VAL A 68 -6.00 15.67 2.05
N CYS A 69 -6.05 15.23 0.80
CA CYS A 69 -5.21 14.12 0.35
C CYS A 69 -3.73 14.53 0.27
N SER A 70 -2.87 13.54 0.38
CA SER A 70 -1.42 13.72 0.22
C SER A 70 -1.12 14.16 -1.21
N LYS A 71 -0.09 14.99 -1.37
CA LYS A 71 0.28 15.50 -2.69
C LYS A 71 1.00 14.43 -3.50
N PRO A 72 0.82 14.42 -4.83
CA PRO A 72 1.60 13.55 -5.70
C PRO A 72 3.10 13.81 -5.53
N GLY A 73 3.90 12.78 -5.62
CA GLY A 73 5.34 12.89 -5.48
C GLY A 73 5.97 11.61 -4.96
N ARG A 74 7.28 11.63 -4.83
CA ARG A 74 8.07 10.53 -4.30
C ARG A 74 8.47 10.83 -2.86
N TYR A 75 8.27 9.87 -1.99
CA TYR A 75 8.50 10.02 -0.55
C TYR A 75 9.31 8.85 0.00
N PRO A 76 10.20 9.09 0.97
CA PRO A 76 10.82 8.00 1.70
C PRO A 76 9.80 7.34 2.63
N LYS A 77 9.99 6.08 2.93
CA LYS A 77 9.16 5.38 3.91
C LYS A 77 9.61 5.76 5.32
N GLU A 78 8.71 6.34 6.10
CA GLU A 78 9.01 6.78 7.46
C GLU A 78 7.93 6.34 8.44
N VAL A 79 8.33 5.96 9.65
CA VAL A 79 7.41 5.62 10.73
C VAL A 79 6.67 6.88 11.17
N GLY A 80 5.39 6.76 11.43
CA GLY A 80 4.58 7.86 11.92
C GLY A 80 3.94 8.75 10.85
N GLN A 81 4.26 8.52 9.58
CA GLN A 81 3.56 9.22 8.49
C GLN A 81 2.09 8.80 8.46
N HIS A 82 1.26 9.68 7.92
CA HIS A 82 -0.14 9.38 7.64
C HIS A 82 -0.43 9.78 6.20
N ILE A 83 -0.56 8.78 5.34
CA ILE A 83 -0.81 8.98 3.92
C ILE A 83 -2.31 8.97 3.68
N LYS A 84 -2.80 9.95 2.93
CA LYS A 84 -4.22 10.09 2.59
C LYS A 84 -4.36 10.12 1.08
N LEU A 85 -5.03 9.12 0.52
CA LEU A 85 -5.24 9.02 -0.91
C LEU A 85 -6.68 9.35 -1.28
N SER A 86 -6.85 10.16 -2.32
CA SER A 86 -8.15 10.41 -2.93
C SER A 86 -8.50 9.26 -3.89
N ASN A 87 -9.74 9.29 -4.41
CA ASN A 87 -10.18 8.27 -5.38
C ASN A 87 -9.41 8.31 -6.71
N ARG A 88 -8.68 9.39 -6.97
CA ARG A 88 -7.91 9.56 -8.21
C ARG A 88 -6.44 9.22 -8.02
N GLN A 89 -6.04 8.86 -6.82
CA GLN A 89 -4.64 8.61 -6.50
C GLN A 89 -4.34 7.13 -6.33
N THR A 90 -3.14 6.77 -6.70
CA THR A 90 -2.60 5.42 -6.53
C THR A 90 -1.23 5.51 -5.90
N ILE A 91 -0.87 4.54 -5.10
CA ILE A 91 0.46 4.46 -4.51
C ILE A 91 1.28 3.38 -5.21
N LEU A 92 2.49 3.74 -5.60
CA LEU A 92 3.46 2.83 -6.19
C LEU A 92 4.56 2.59 -5.16
N MET A 93 4.74 1.33 -4.75
CA MET A 93 5.70 1.01 -3.71
C MET A 93 7.00 0.46 -4.26
N GLU A 94 8.10 0.96 -3.73
CA GLU A 94 9.45 0.47 -3.95
C GLU A 94 10.01 0.00 -2.61
N GLU A 95 11.23 -0.52 -2.60
CA GLU A 95 11.83 -1.05 -1.38
C GLU A 95 11.97 0.01 -0.28
N LYS A 96 12.50 1.20 -0.61
CA LYS A 96 12.81 2.24 0.38
C LYS A 96 11.95 3.49 0.27
N ALA A 97 11.09 3.55 -0.72
CA ALA A 97 10.30 4.74 -1.02
C ALA A 97 8.93 4.35 -1.56
N PHE A 98 8.07 5.34 -1.72
CA PHE A 98 6.81 5.17 -2.42
C PHE A 98 6.53 6.41 -3.26
N VAL A 99 5.71 6.25 -4.30
CA VAL A 99 5.30 7.35 -5.18
C VAL A 99 3.79 7.44 -5.16
N ILE A 100 3.27 8.65 -4.98
CA ILE A 100 1.83 8.92 -5.12
C ILE A 100 1.61 9.53 -6.49
N ILE A 101 0.75 8.91 -7.28
CA ILE A 101 0.40 9.35 -8.63
C ILE A 101 -1.10 9.56 -8.75
N GLU A 102 -1.48 10.43 -9.68
CA GLU A 102 -2.88 10.67 -10.04
C GLU A 102 -3.23 10.12 -11.40
#